data_933a42cdd24d6c62d3eeab0ad0cb4938
#
_entry.id   933a42cdd24d6c62d3eeab0ad0cb4938
#
_cell.length_a   1.000
_cell.length_b   1.000
_cell.length_c   1.000
_cell.angle_alpha   90.00
_cell.angle_beta   90.00
_cell.angle_gamma   90.00
#
_symmetry.space_group_name_H-M   'P 1'
#
loop_
_entity.id
_entity.type
_entity.pdbx_description
1 polymer ?
#
loop_
_entity_poly.entity_id
_entity_poly.type
_entity_poly.pdbx_seq_one_letter_code
_entity_poly.pdbx_strand_id
1 'polypeptide(L)'
;MIYSLVIMFALIILSAIFAASEVALVVVSDNKINQDAEKGNIRAVRIQKFTNSPKSYLSSLRVFITLIALINGAIAVNTFSSKISLWFDSSLNFIEPLVMIISVLILLVFQVVFGQLIPRRLANKYPEQIAYGSIGFIAAMTVLMFPVVWLLESISSLIGRIFGLDPSDGERKMTEEEIRTIVEASGKMGNIDEEESEMIQNIFDFSDTTVEEIMTHRIEISAINVKSTKTQVLAHIKGEKFTRYPVYEGDIDHIAGTLHVKDLLKYIDNSDEKFSLRALIRPPYFVPDSKKTSD
;
A
#
# COMPACT_ATOMS: atom_id res chain seq x y z
N MET A 1 -30.99 3.30 -39.76
CA MET A 1 -31.24 2.48 -38.57
C MET A 1 -30.22 1.31 -38.39
N ILE A 2 -30.11 0.40 -39.35
CA ILE A 2 -29.17 -0.73 -39.23
C ILE A 2 -27.73 -0.25 -39.03
N TYR A 3 -27.25 0.71 -39.82
CA TYR A 3 -25.92 1.30 -39.67
C TYR A 3 -25.68 1.93 -38.30
N SER A 4 -26.71 2.67 -37.77
CA SER A 4 -26.59 3.29 -36.44
C SER A 4 -26.49 2.23 -35.34
N LEU A 5 -27.28 1.15 -35.43
CA LEU A 5 -27.23 0.03 -34.47
C LEU A 5 -25.87 -0.70 -34.54
N VAL A 6 -25.32 -0.93 -35.74
CA VAL A 6 -24.00 -1.52 -35.91
C VAL A 6 -22.89 -0.65 -35.28
N ILE A 7 -22.97 0.68 -35.51
CA ILE A 7 -22.02 1.63 -34.92
C ILE A 7 -22.14 1.63 -33.38
N MET A 8 -23.39 1.67 -32.85
CA MET A 8 -23.60 1.61 -31.40
C MET A 8 -23.03 0.34 -30.79
N PHE A 9 -23.25 -0.82 -31.43
CA PHE A 9 -22.70 -2.08 -30.96
C PHE A 9 -21.16 -2.10 -31.01
N ALA A 10 -20.57 -1.58 -32.10
CA ALA A 10 -19.11 -1.46 -32.22
C ALA A 10 -18.54 -0.54 -31.12
N LEU A 11 -19.21 0.55 -30.77
CA LEU A 11 -18.81 1.45 -29.70
C LEU A 11 -18.91 0.77 -28.32
N ILE A 12 -19.91 -0.08 -28.08
CA ILE A 12 -20.01 -0.87 -26.85
C ILE A 12 -18.81 -1.83 -26.74
N ILE A 13 -18.46 -2.54 -27.82
CA ILE A 13 -17.29 -3.43 -27.85
C ILE A 13 -16.01 -2.63 -27.60
N LEU A 14 -15.86 -1.48 -28.20
CA LEU A 14 -14.71 -0.61 -28.00
C LEU A 14 -14.61 -0.16 -26.54
N SER A 15 -15.72 0.26 -25.94
CA SER A 15 -15.81 0.57 -24.51
C SER A 15 -15.41 -0.62 -23.62
N ALA A 16 -15.83 -1.83 -23.99
CA ALA A 16 -15.50 -3.06 -23.29
C ALA A 16 -13.98 -3.34 -23.28
N ILE A 17 -13.31 -3.10 -24.41
CA ILE A 17 -11.84 -3.24 -24.50
C ILE A 17 -11.14 -2.27 -23.57
N PHE A 18 -11.56 -0.99 -23.55
CA PHE A 18 -10.97 0.01 -22.66
C PHE A 18 -11.24 -0.29 -21.19
N ALA A 19 -12.46 -0.66 -20.84
CA ALA A 19 -12.84 -1.00 -19.46
C ALA A 19 -12.12 -2.26 -18.93
N ALA A 20 -11.96 -3.28 -19.77
CA ALA A 20 -11.18 -4.47 -19.43
C ALA A 20 -9.69 -4.14 -19.25
N SER A 21 -9.13 -3.33 -20.15
CA SER A 21 -7.72 -2.94 -20.09
C SER A 21 -7.41 -2.08 -18.87
N GLU A 22 -8.31 -1.18 -18.47
CA GLU A 22 -8.18 -0.36 -17.26
C GLU A 22 -7.94 -1.26 -16.03
N VAL A 23 -8.77 -2.28 -15.86
CA VAL A 23 -8.66 -3.19 -14.71
C VAL A 23 -7.47 -4.15 -14.86
N ALA A 24 -7.27 -4.72 -16.04
CA ALA A 24 -6.18 -5.66 -16.27
C ALA A 24 -4.79 -5.07 -15.98
N LEU A 25 -4.56 -3.81 -16.37
CA LEU A 25 -3.29 -3.12 -16.16
C LEU A 25 -3.03 -2.73 -14.68
N VAL A 26 -4.10 -2.66 -13.86
CA VAL A 26 -3.97 -2.40 -12.41
C VAL A 26 -3.77 -3.69 -11.61
N VAL A 27 -4.41 -4.80 -12.07
CA VAL A 27 -4.44 -6.07 -11.31
C VAL A 27 -3.28 -7.01 -11.70
N VAL A 28 -2.68 -6.80 -12.87
CA VAL A 28 -1.61 -7.69 -13.35
C VAL A 28 -0.40 -7.68 -12.40
N SER A 29 0.21 -8.86 -12.20
CA SER A 29 1.33 -9.04 -11.28
C SER A 29 2.61 -8.35 -11.79
N ASP A 30 3.11 -7.39 -11.04
CA ASP A 30 4.35 -6.67 -11.34
C ASP A 30 5.57 -7.59 -11.42
N ASN A 31 5.66 -8.60 -10.57
CA ASN A 31 6.77 -9.55 -10.57
C ASN A 31 6.90 -10.30 -11.91
N LYS A 32 5.78 -10.74 -12.46
CA LYS A 32 5.75 -11.46 -13.74
C LYS A 32 6.07 -10.54 -14.90
N ILE A 33 5.53 -9.33 -14.87
CA ILE A 33 5.81 -8.31 -15.90
C ILE A 33 7.30 -7.96 -15.91
N ASN A 34 7.91 -7.76 -14.73
CA ASN A 34 9.33 -7.45 -14.62
C ASN A 34 10.21 -8.58 -15.18
N GLN A 35 9.90 -9.84 -14.84
CA GLN A 35 10.61 -11.00 -15.39
C GLN A 35 10.51 -11.11 -16.92
N ASP A 36 9.32 -10.87 -17.47
CA ASP A 36 9.09 -10.94 -18.91
C ASP A 36 9.73 -9.74 -19.63
N ALA A 37 9.79 -8.58 -19.01
CA ALA A 37 10.48 -7.40 -19.52
C ALA A 37 12.00 -7.63 -19.57
N GLU A 38 12.60 -8.24 -18.55
CA GLU A 38 14.01 -8.64 -18.52
C GLU A 38 14.36 -9.67 -19.60
N LYS A 39 13.42 -10.55 -19.97
CA LYS A 39 13.55 -11.48 -21.09
C LYS A 39 13.40 -10.81 -22.47
N GLY A 40 13.22 -9.50 -22.52
CA GLY A 40 13.13 -8.72 -23.76
C GLY A 40 11.73 -8.70 -24.41
N ASN A 41 10.67 -9.06 -23.69
CA ASN A 41 9.31 -8.97 -24.22
C ASN A 41 8.86 -7.50 -24.33
N ILE A 42 8.72 -7.01 -25.57
CA ILE A 42 8.35 -5.62 -25.85
C ILE A 42 6.99 -5.23 -25.25
N ARG A 43 6.04 -6.18 -25.16
CA ARG A 43 4.73 -5.91 -24.56
C ARG A 43 4.85 -5.76 -23.05
N ALA A 44 5.65 -6.58 -22.39
CA ALA A 44 5.92 -6.47 -20.96
C ALA A 44 6.61 -5.15 -20.62
N VAL A 45 7.60 -4.72 -21.40
CA VAL A 45 8.25 -3.40 -21.24
C VAL A 45 7.25 -2.25 -21.37
N ARG A 46 6.29 -2.36 -22.30
CA ARG A 46 5.21 -1.37 -22.41
C ARG A 46 4.29 -1.39 -21.18
N ILE A 47 3.87 -2.56 -20.70
CA ILE A 47 3.04 -2.68 -19.51
C ILE A 47 3.77 -2.08 -18.30
N GLN A 48 5.04 -2.41 -18.10
CA GLN A 48 5.88 -1.86 -17.03
C GLN A 48 5.93 -0.32 -17.06
N LYS A 49 6.02 0.28 -18.25
CA LYS A 49 5.94 1.74 -18.38
C LYS A 49 4.59 2.32 -17.94
N PHE A 50 3.51 1.54 -18.13
CA PHE A 50 2.17 1.92 -17.68
C PHE A 50 2.00 1.77 -16.17
N THR A 51 2.50 0.68 -15.57
CA THR A 51 2.43 0.47 -14.11
C THR A 51 3.29 1.46 -13.33
N ASN A 52 4.42 1.90 -13.90
CA ASN A 52 5.28 2.92 -13.28
C ASN A 52 4.70 4.35 -13.33
N SER A 53 3.73 4.62 -14.20
CA SER A 53 3.10 5.95 -14.32
C SER A 53 1.58 5.83 -14.53
N PRO A 54 0.84 5.26 -13.56
CA PRO A 54 -0.55 4.87 -13.75
C PRO A 54 -1.51 6.05 -13.94
N LYS A 55 -1.25 7.20 -13.30
CA LYS A 55 -2.18 8.36 -13.29
C LYS A 55 -2.57 8.80 -14.71
N SER A 56 -1.60 9.09 -15.58
CA SER A 56 -1.84 9.63 -16.93
C SER A 56 -2.58 8.63 -17.83
N TYR A 57 -2.30 7.33 -17.69
CA TYR A 57 -2.92 6.29 -18.51
C TYR A 57 -4.34 5.99 -18.08
N LEU A 58 -4.59 5.91 -16.79
CA LEU A 58 -5.94 5.67 -16.25
C LEU A 58 -6.85 6.84 -16.58
N SER A 59 -6.36 8.08 -16.49
CA SER A 59 -7.10 9.27 -16.93
C SER A 59 -7.48 9.17 -18.41
N SER A 60 -6.54 8.77 -19.27
CA SER A 60 -6.80 8.61 -20.71
C SER A 60 -7.87 7.55 -20.98
N LEU A 61 -7.81 6.39 -20.33
CA LEU A 61 -8.79 5.33 -20.51
C LEU A 61 -10.19 5.76 -20.06
N ARG A 62 -10.30 6.47 -18.94
CA ARG A 62 -11.59 7.01 -18.46
C ARG A 62 -12.18 8.04 -19.42
N VAL A 63 -11.35 8.94 -19.96
CA VAL A 63 -11.77 9.91 -20.96
C VAL A 63 -12.32 9.20 -22.19
N PHE A 64 -11.66 8.14 -22.69
CA PHE A 64 -12.16 7.34 -23.80
C PHE A 64 -13.51 6.69 -23.52
N ILE A 65 -13.63 6.00 -22.37
CA ILE A 65 -14.88 5.34 -22.00
C ILE A 65 -16.02 6.34 -21.93
N THR A 66 -15.76 7.52 -21.34
CA THR A 66 -16.77 8.61 -21.23
C THR A 66 -17.12 9.17 -22.60
N LEU A 67 -16.12 9.42 -23.46
CA LEU A 67 -16.34 9.93 -24.81
C LEU A 67 -17.17 8.96 -25.65
N ILE A 68 -16.85 7.67 -25.60
CA ILE A 68 -17.60 6.61 -26.30
C ILE A 68 -19.06 6.57 -25.79
N ALA A 69 -19.27 6.68 -24.48
CA ALA A 69 -20.60 6.69 -23.90
C ALA A 69 -21.42 7.89 -24.37
N LEU A 70 -20.83 9.09 -24.43
CA LEU A 70 -21.48 10.31 -24.91
C LEU A 70 -21.84 10.22 -26.41
N ILE A 71 -20.91 9.75 -27.25
CA ILE A 71 -21.13 9.55 -28.67
C ILE A 71 -22.24 8.52 -28.89
N ASN A 72 -22.21 7.42 -28.14
CA ASN A 72 -23.21 6.36 -28.23
C ASN A 72 -24.61 6.87 -27.82
N GLY A 73 -24.68 7.67 -26.74
CA GLY A 73 -25.90 8.37 -26.32
C GLY A 73 -26.46 9.32 -27.40
N ALA A 74 -25.61 10.14 -28.02
CA ALA A 74 -26.00 11.05 -29.08
C ALA A 74 -26.54 10.29 -30.30
N ILE A 75 -25.93 9.21 -30.73
CA ILE A 75 -26.40 8.35 -31.83
C ILE A 75 -27.75 7.72 -31.47
N ALA A 76 -27.92 7.25 -30.22
CA ALA A 76 -29.17 6.65 -29.77
C ALA A 76 -30.32 7.65 -29.85
N VAL A 77 -30.13 8.84 -29.27
CA VAL A 77 -31.13 9.92 -29.32
C VAL A 77 -31.53 10.21 -30.75
N ASN A 78 -30.58 10.46 -31.63
CA ASN A 78 -30.89 10.81 -33.04
C ASN A 78 -31.58 9.66 -33.80
N THR A 79 -31.21 8.40 -33.50
CA THR A 79 -31.75 7.21 -34.18
C THR A 79 -33.17 6.87 -33.72
N PHE A 80 -33.43 6.99 -32.43
CA PHE A 80 -34.72 6.57 -31.84
C PHE A 80 -35.74 7.69 -31.82
N SER A 81 -35.37 8.94 -31.52
CA SER A 81 -36.27 10.09 -31.53
C SER A 81 -36.94 10.28 -32.89
N SER A 82 -36.18 10.24 -34.00
CA SER A 82 -36.71 10.41 -35.35
C SER A 82 -37.66 9.30 -35.84
N LYS A 83 -37.63 8.11 -35.21
CA LYS A 83 -38.47 6.98 -35.63
C LYS A 83 -39.72 6.83 -34.78
N ILE A 84 -39.63 7.17 -33.51
CA ILE A 84 -40.75 7.00 -32.59
C ILE A 84 -41.74 8.13 -32.72
N SER A 85 -41.29 9.34 -33.09
CA SER A 85 -42.17 10.43 -33.50
C SER A 85 -43.05 10.07 -34.71
N LEU A 86 -42.65 9.10 -35.52
CA LEU A 86 -43.47 8.60 -36.65
C LEU A 86 -44.60 7.63 -36.25
N TRP A 87 -44.51 7.05 -35.04
CA TRP A 87 -45.44 6.03 -34.54
C TRP A 87 -46.50 6.60 -33.60
N PHE A 88 -46.28 7.80 -33.06
CA PHE A 88 -47.21 8.48 -32.16
C PHE A 88 -47.72 9.74 -32.80
N ASP A 89 -49.04 9.94 -32.73
CA ASP A 89 -49.70 11.12 -33.23
C ASP A 89 -49.15 12.38 -32.50
N SER A 90 -48.73 13.39 -33.25
CA SER A 90 -48.03 14.57 -32.76
C SER A 90 -48.84 15.49 -31.83
N SER A 91 -50.03 15.03 -31.41
CA SER A 91 -50.90 15.78 -30.49
C SER A 91 -50.46 15.77 -29.01
N LEU A 92 -49.52 14.92 -28.62
CA LEU A 92 -49.09 14.79 -27.24
C LEU A 92 -47.60 15.17 -27.07
N ASN A 93 -47.35 16.43 -26.79
CA ASN A 93 -46.00 17.02 -26.59
C ASN A 93 -45.12 16.35 -25.51
N PHE A 94 -45.68 15.46 -24.69
CA PHE A 94 -44.98 14.74 -23.63
C PHE A 94 -44.41 13.40 -24.07
N ILE A 95 -44.83 12.80 -25.17
CA ILE A 95 -44.42 11.46 -25.58
C ILE A 95 -42.99 11.46 -26.11
N GLU A 96 -42.61 12.46 -26.88
CA GLU A 96 -41.28 12.54 -27.48
C GLU A 96 -40.17 12.59 -26.45
N PRO A 97 -40.16 13.47 -25.42
CA PRO A 97 -39.13 13.47 -24.39
C PRO A 97 -39.13 12.20 -23.51
N LEU A 98 -40.30 11.59 -23.25
CA LEU A 98 -40.38 10.36 -22.47
C LEU A 98 -39.73 9.20 -23.20
N VAL A 99 -40.00 9.03 -24.48
CA VAL A 99 -39.40 8.00 -25.33
C VAL A 99 -37.88 8.18 -25.44
N MET A 100 -37.43 9.41 -25.55
CA MET A 100 -36.02 9.77 -25.58
C MET A 100 -35.34 9.33 -24.30
N ILE A 101 -35.91 9.64 -23.14
CA ILE A 101 -35.39 9.22 -21.82
C ILE A 101 -35.36 7.69 -21.71
N ILE A 102 -36.44 6.98 -22.08
CA ILE A 102 -36.51 5.53 -22.02
C ILE A 102 -35.43 4.89 -22.92
N SER A 103 -35.25 5.43 -24.14
CA SER A 103 -34.25 4.93 -25.09
C SER A 103 -32.82 5.07 -24.54
N VAL A 104 -32.54 6.23 -23.94
CA VAL A 104 -31.24 6.49 -23.29
C VAL A 104 -31.01 5.58 -22.07
N LEU A 105 -32.04 5.35 -21.27
CA LEU A 105 -31.95 4.42 -20.11
C LEU A 105 -31.69 2.97 -20.55
N ILE A 106 -32.36 2.49 -21.59
CA ILE A 106 -32.11 1.19 -22.15
C ILE A 106 -30.65 1.07 -22.64
N LEU A 107 -30.22 2.04 -23.40
CA LEU A 107 -28.86 2.09 -23.91
C LEU A 107 -27.84 2.16 -22.76
N LEU A 108 -28.11 2.97 -21.72
CA LEU A 108 -27.26 3.08 -20.53
C LEU A 108 -27.06 1.70 -19.87
N VAL A 109 -28.14 0.92 -19.71
CA VAL A 109 -28.04 -0.44 -19.16
C VAL A 109 -27.15 -1.33 -20.03
N PHE A 110 -27.34 -1.32 -21.36
CA PHE A 110 -26.49 -2.08 -22.27
C PHE A 110 -25.04 -1.61 -22.23
N GLN A 111 -24.81 -0.31 -22.27
CA GLN A 111 -23.49 0.30 -22.23
C GLN A 111 -22.75 -0.02 -20.93
N VAL A 112 -23.43 0.07 -19.78
CA VAL A 112 -22.80 -0.21 -18.48
C VAL A 112 -22.57 -1.71 -18.29
N VAL A 113 -23.53 -2.55 -18.61
CA VAL A 113 -23.40 -4.01 -18.38
C VAL A 113 -22.38 -4.61 -19.35
N PHE A 114 -22.56 -4.43 -20.66
CA PHE A 114 -21.72 -5.08 -21.68
C PHE A 114 -20.47 -4.29 -22.01
N GLY A 115 -20.51 -2.96 -21.90
CA GLY A 115 -19.37 -2.08 -22.19
C GLY A 115 -18.42 -1.90 -20.99
N GLN A 116 -18.85 -2.20 -19.77
CA GLN A 116 -18.00 -1.94 -18.58
C GLN A 116 -18.02 -3.07 -17.54
N LEU A 117 -19.16 -3.48 -16.97
CA LEU A 117 -19.22 -4.39 -15.82
C LEU A 117 -18.71 -5.81 -16.15
N ILE A 118 -19.22 -6.42 -17.23
CA ILE A 118 -18.80 -7.75 -17.66
C ILE A 118 -17.32 -7.75 -18.04
N PRO A 119 -16.83 -6.82 -18.90
CA PRO A 119 -15.41 -6.77 -19.26
C PRO A 119 -14.46 -6.58 -18.07
N ARG A 120 -14.81 -5.75 -17.09
CA ARG A 120 -14.04 -5.57 -15.86
C ARG A 120 -13.95 -6.86 -15.03
N ARG A 121 -15.06 -7.62 -14.93
CA ARG A 121 -15.04 -8.92 -14.24
C ARG A 121 -14.16 -9.96 -14.96
N LEU A 122 -14.19 -9.98 -16.28
CA LEU A 122 -13.31 -10.83 -17.09
C LEU A 122 -11.83 -10.44 -16.91
N ALA A 123 -11.55 -9.15 -16.82
CA ALA A 123 -10.20 -8.64 -16.61
C ALA A 123 -9.63 -9.01 -15.23
N ASN A 124 -10.45 -9.01 -14.20
CA ASN A 124 -10.05 -9.53 -12.87
C ASN A 124 -9.73 -11.02 -12.89
N LYS A 125 -10.43 -11.81 -13.73
CA LYS A 125 -10.20 -13.25 -13.83
C LYS A 125 -9.00 -13.61 -14.72
N TYR A 126 -8.77 -12.84 -15.77
CA TYR A 126 -7.73 -13.09 -16.79
C TYR A 126 -6.87 -11.85 -17.05
N PRO A 127 -6.23 -11.25 -16.02
CA PRO A 127 -5.59 -9.95 -16.14
C PRO A 127 -4.41 -9.97 -17.14
N GLU A 128 -3.58 -11.00 -17.11
CA GLU A 128 -2.42 -11.13 -17.98
C GLU A 128 -2.80 -11.16 -19.46
N GLN A 129 -3.73 -12.07 -19.83
CA GLN A 129 -4.14 -12.26 -21.23
C GLN A 129 -4.70 -10.96 -21.80
N ILE A 130 -5.50 -10.24 -21.04
CA ILE A 130 -6.12 -8.98 -21.46
C ILE A 130 -5.07 -7.87 -21.52
N ALA A 131 -4.20 -7.72 -20.51
CA ALA A 131 -3.13 -6.73 -20.52
C ALA A 131 -2.20 -6.90 -21.72
N TYR A 132 -1.65 -8.11 -21.94
CA TYR A 132 -0.77 -8.38 -23.07
C TYR A 132 -1.45 -8.28 -24.44
N GLY A 133 -2.76 -8.59 -24.51
CA GLY A 133 -3.54 -8.49 -25.74
C GLY A 133 -3.86 -7.05 -26.13
N SER A 134 -4.16 -6.20 -25.15
CA SER A 134 -4.67 -4.83 -25.37
C SER A 134 -3.60 -3.74 -25.35
N ILE A 135 -2.42 -3.98 -24.71
CA ILE A 135 -1.40 -2.95 -24.46
C ILE A 135 -0.97 -2.17 -25.70
N GLY A 136 -0.83 -2.84 -26.83
CA GLY A 136 -0.42 -2.19 -28.07
C GLY A 136 -1.45 -1.16 -28.57
N PHE A 137 -2.72 -1.54 -28.53
CA PHE A 137 -3.83 -0.67 -28.90
C PHE A 137 -4.00 0.48 -27.91
N ILE A 138 -3.96 0.17 -26.63
CA ILE A 138 -4.09 1.17 -25.54
C ILE A 138 -2.97 2.21 -25.61
N ALA A 139 -1.71 1.77 -25.83
CA ALA A 139 -0.59 2.70 -25.96
C ALA A 139 -0.75 3.68 -27.12
N ALA A 140 -1.24 3.22 -28.28
CA ALA A 140 -1.49 4.09 -29.43
C ALA A 140 -2.61 5.10 -29.12
N MET A 141 -3.68 4.65 -28.50
CA MET A 141 -4.82 5.50 -28.14
C MET A 141 -4.46 6.54 -27.07
N THR A 142 -3.65 6.18 -26.09
CA THR A 142 -3.17 7.12 -25.06
C THR A 142 -2.37 8.26 -25.68
N VAL A 143 -1.49 7.95 -26.64
CA VAL A 143 -0.74 8.99 -27.37
C VAL A 143 -1.69 9.91 -28.14
N LEU A 144 -2.71 9.36 -28.81
CA LEU A 144 -3.70 10.14 -29.54
C LEU A 144 -4.51 11.10 -28.64
N MET A 145 -4.85 10.63 -27.43
CA MET A 145 -5.65 11.43 -26.46
C MET A 145 -4.81 12.32 -25.55
N PHE A 146 -3.50 12.24 -25.62
CA PHE A 146 -2.61 13.01 -24.76
C PHE A 146 -2.98 14.52 -24.71
N PRO A 147 -3.22 15.23 -25.82
CA PRO A 147 -3.57 16.65 -25.77
C PRO A 147 -4.90 16.92 -25.05
N VAL A 148 -5.88 16.03 -25.21
CA VAL A 148 -7.19 16.16 -24.55
C VAL A 148 -7.05 15.91 -23.04
N VAL A 149 -6.35 14.86 -22.67
CA VAL A 149 -6.11 14.51 -21.25
C VAL A 149 -5.32 15.61 -20.56
N TRP A 150 -4.26 16.12 -21.19
CA TRP A 150 -3.46 17.23 -20.67
C TRP A 150 -4.33 18.49 -20.43
N LEU A 151 -5.23 18.82 -21.36
CA LEU A 151 -6.14 19.94 -21.19
C LEU A 151 -7.08 19.73 -19.99
N LEU A 152 -7.68 18.53 -19.88
CA LEU A 152 -8.61 18.21 -18.79
C LEU A 152 -7.90 18.20 -17.43
N GLU A 153 -6.69 17.64 -17.35
CA GLU A 153 -5.86 17.65 -16.13
C GLU A 153 -5.44 19.08 -15.76
N SER A 154 -5.13 19.92 -16.74
CA SER A 154 -4.79 21.32 -16.50
C SER A 154 -5.99 22.11 -15.93
N ILE A 155 -7.18 21.92 -16.49
CA ILE A 155 -8.41 22.52 -15.98
C ILE A 155 -8.72 21.99 -14.56
N SER A 156 -8.61 20.68 -14.36
CA SER A 156 -8.85 20.08 -13.05
C SER A 156 -7.88 20.60 -11.99
N SER A 157 -6.59 20.72 -12.32
CA SER A 157 -5.58 21.26 -11.40
C SER A 157 -5.80 22.74 -11.09
N LEU A 158 -6.24 23.53 -12.07
CA LEU A 158 -6.57 24.94 -11.87
C LEU A 158 -7.75 25.10 -10.89
N ILE A 159 -8.81 24.31 -11.10
CA ILE A 159 -9.98 24.29 -10.21
C ILE A 159 -9.56 23.75 -8.82
N GLY A 160 -8.77 22.68 -8.76
CA GLY A 160 -8.28 22.10 -7.52
C GLY A 160 -7.53 23.11 -6.63
N ARG A 161 -6.69 23.95 -7.24
CA ARG A 161 -5.98 25.03 -6.53
C ARG A 161 -6.91 26.06 -5.88
N ILE A 162 -8.06 26.34 -6.51
CA ILE A 162 -9.07 27.25 -5.94
C ILE A 162 -9.65 26.65 -4.63
N PHE A 163 -9.75 25.33 -4.54
CA PHE A 163 -10.21 24.60 -3.35
C PHE A 163 -9.06 24.21 -2.39
N GLY A 164 -7.83 24.70 -2.62
CA GLY A 164 -6.67 24.39 -1.77
C GLY A 164 -6.12 22.97 -1.90
N LEU A 165 -6.49 22.26 -2.97
CA LEU A 165 -5.95 20.92 -3.26
C LEU A 165 -4.60 21.06 -3.97
N ASP A 166 -3.54 20.51 -3.36
CA ASP A 166 -2.24 20.48 -4.00
C ASP A 166 -2.15 19.25 -4.92
N PRO A 167 -1.70 19.40 -6.18
CA PRO A 167 -1.52 18.26 -7.09
C PRO A 167 -0.59 17.16 -6.56
N SER A 168 0.29 17.51 -5.60
CA SER A 168 1.18 16.57 -4.91
C SER A 168 0.51 15.74 -3.81
N ASP A 169 -0.64 16.14 -3.29
CA ASP A 169 -1.38 15.42 -2.25
C ASP A 169 -1.91 14.03 -2.69
N GLY A 170 -1.84 13.75 -3.98
CA GLY A 170 -2.25 12.44 -4.55
C GLY A 170 -1.31 11.27 -4.23
N GLU A 171 -0.13 11.51 -3.66
CA GLU A 171 0.79 10.49 -3.15
C GLU A 171 0.71 10.42 -1.62
N ARG A 172 -0.47 10.11 -1.07
CA ARG A 172 -0.55 9.74 0.34
C ARG A 172 0.41 8.58 0.59
N LYS A 173 1.51 8.86 1.30
CA LYS A 173 2.28 7.80 1.92
C LYS A 173 1.35 7.09 2.89
N MET A 174 1.23 5.79 2.76
CA MET A 174 0.47 5.00 3.74
C MET A 174 1.01 5.29 5.13
N THR A 175 0.12 5.61 6.05
CA THR A 175 0.49 5.74 7.46
C THR A 175 0.71 4.37 8.09
N GLU A 176 1.42 4.32 9.20
CA GLU A 176 1.63 3.08 9.93
C GLU A 176 0.30 2.44 10.36
N GLU A 177 -0.66 3.27 10.82
CA GLU A 177 -1.99 2.80 11.18
C GLU A 177 -2.74 2.17 10.00
N GLU A 178 -2.58 2.71 8.78
CA GLU A 178 -3.17 2.11 7.58
C GLU A 178 -2.55 0.73 7.31
N ILE A 179 -1.23 0.58 7.48
CA ILE A 179 -0.54 -0.70 7.31
C ILE A 179 -1.00 -1.70 8.39
N ARG A 180 -1.08 -1.30 9.66
CA ARG A 180 -1.61 -2.13 10.76
C ARG A 180 -3.02 -2.64 10.45
N THR A 181 -3.90 -1.75 9.96
CA THR A 181 -5.28 -2.11 9.58
C THR A 181 -5.32 -3.13 8.44
N ILE A 182 -4.45 -3.00 7.44
CA ILE A 182 -4.36 -3.96 6.32
C ILE A 182 -3.87 -5.32 6.80
N VAL A 183 -2.87 -5.36 7.67
CA VAL A 183 -2.35 -6.61 8.26
C VAL A 183 -3.43 -7.32 9.07
N GLU A 184 -4.14 -6.60 9.94
CA GLU A 184 -5.24 -7.14 10.73
C GLU A 184 -6.38 -7.68 9.85
N ALA A 185 -6.76 -6.93 8.82
CA ALA A 185 -7.78 -7.37 7.86
C ALA A 185 -7.33 -8.62 7.09
N SER A 186 -6.05 -8.73 6.73
CA SER A 186 -5.47 -9.88 6.04
C SER A 186 -5.44 -11.13 6.93
N GLY A 187 -5.16 -10.97 8.23
CA GLY A 187 -5.26 -12.04 9.21
C GLY A 187 -6.70 -12.56 9.35
N LYS A 188 -7.69 -11.65 9.48
CA LYS A 188 -9.11 -12.03 9.55
C LYS A 188 -9.63 -12.74 8.28
N MET A 189 -9.03 -12.47 7.11
CA MET A 189 -9.35 -13.15 5.85
C MET A 189 -8.62 -14.48 5.67
N GLY A 190 -7.71 -14.86 6.58
CA GLY A 190 -6.90 -16.08 6.50
C GLY A 190 -5.79 -16.04 5.44
N ASN A 191 -5.42 -14.84 4.96
CA ASN A 191 -4.31 -14.66 4.02
C ASN A 191 -2.94 -14.61 4.72
N ILE A 192 -2.95 -14.30 6.01
CA ILE A 192 -1.79 -14.24 6.91
C ILE A 192 -2.20 -15.01 8.17
N ASP A 193 -1.32 -15.84 8.71
CA ASP A 193 -1.59 -16.55 9.95
C ASP A 193 -1.64 -15.57 11.14
N GLU A 194 -2.40 -15.95 12.19
CA GLU A 194 -2.60 -15.10 13.36
C GLU A 194 -1.25 -14.78 14.06
N GLU A 195 -0.35 -15.77 14.15
CA GLU A 195 1.00 -15.61 14.69
C GLU A 195 1.85 -14.63 13.86
N GLU A 196 1.74 -14.69 12.53
CA GLU A 196 2.44 -13.77 11.63
C GLU A 196 1.92 -12.33 11.76
N SER A 197 0.59 -12.18 11.91
CA SER A 197 -0.04 -10.88 12.12
C SER A 197 0.40 -10.25 13.44
N GLU A 198 0.45 -11.04 14.53
CA GLU A 198 0.92 -10.60 15.83
C GLU A 198 2.41 -10.21 15.78
N MET A 199 3.22 -10.98 15.06
CA MET A 199 4.64 -10.70 14.89
C MET A 199 4.90 -9.35 14.20
N ILE A 200 4.11 -9.03 13.16
CA ILE A 200 4.18 -7.74 12.47
C ILE A 200 3.79 -6.59 13.40
N GLN A 201 2.74 -6.75 14.21
CA GLN A 201 2.33 -5.75 15.20
C GLN A 201 3.42 -5.51 16.25
N ASN A 202 4.03 -6.59 16.76
CA ASN A 202 5.11 -6.50 17.73
C ASN A 202 6.36 -5.78 17.18
N ILE A 203 6.61 -5.85 15.86
CA ILE A 203 7.70 -5.09 15.22
C ILE A 203 7.41 -3.58 15.28
N PHE A 204 6.18 -3.16 15.04
CA PHE A 204 5.81 -1.74 15.15
C PHE A 204 5.92 -1.26 16.60
N ASP A 205 5.39 -2.04 17.54
CA ASP A 205 5.44 -1.70 18.97
C ASP A 205 6.90 -1.62 19.48
N PHE A 206 7.77 -2.53 19.01
CA PHE A 206 9.20 -2.46 19.30
C PHE A 206 9.85 -1.16 18.83
N SER A 207 9.45 -0.65 17.68
CA SER A 207 9.97 0.61 17.14
C SER A 207 9.55 1.83 17.99
N ASP A 208 8.43 1.75 18.69
CA ASP A 208 7.89 2.85 19.49
C ASP A 208 8.27 2.78 20.96
N THR A 209 8.60 1.59 21.48
CA THR A 209 8.97 1.36 22.86
C THR A 209 10.25 2.09 23.24
N THR A 210 10.25 2.77 24.39
CA THR A 210 11.40 3.49 24.93
C THR A 210 12.18 2.62 25.94
N VAL A 211 13.42 3.02 26.24
CA VAL A 211 14.24 2.35 27.26
C VAL A 211 13.58 2.42 28.64
N GLU A 212 12.92 3.56 28.97
CA GLU A 212 12.18 3.74 30.24
C GLU A 212 11.12 2.66 30.44
N GLU A 213 10.41 2.26 29.39
CA GLU A 213 9.31 1.29 29.47
C GLU A 213 9.79 -0.15 29.72
N ILE A 214 11.04 -0.47 29.37
CA ILE A 214 11.60 -1.82 29.52
C ILE A 214 12.71 -1.94 30.56
N MET A 215 13.21 -0.81 31.09
CA MET A 215 14.30 -0.83 32.07
C MET A 215 13.86 -1.41 33.41
N THR A 216 14.79 -2.03 34.13
CA THR A 216 14.58 -2.40 35.54
C THR A 216 14.63 -1.15 36.40
N HIS A 217 13.61 -0.92 37.22
CA HIS A 217 13.56 0.21 38.13
C HIS A 217 14.72 0.18 39.14
N ARG A 218 15.22 1.35 39.51
CA ARG A 218 16.37 1.55 40.42
C ARG A 218 16.28 0.72 41.71
N ILE A 219 15.09 0.62 42.29
CA ILE A 219 14.85 -0.12 43.55
C ILE A 219 14.94 -1.64 43.41
N GLU A 220 14.82 -2.15 42.20
CA GLU A 220 14.87 -3.59 41.89
C GLU A 220 16.24 -4.03 41.37
N ILE A 221 17.17 -3.08 41.16
CA ILE A 221 18.51 -3.38 40.65
C ILE A 221 19.34 -4.04 41.74
N SER A 222 19.77 -5.27 41.47
CA SER A 222 20.76 -5.96 42.29
C SER A 222 22.15 -5.54 41.83
N ALA A 223 22.81 -4.68 42.61
CA ALA A 223 24.13 -4.12 42.29
C ALA A 223 25.18 -4.46 43.37
N ILE A 224 26.45 -4.46 42.98
CA ILE A 224 27.60 -4.80 43.85
C ILE A 224 28.50 -3.59 44.07
N ASN A 225 28.93 -3.37 45.31
CA ASN A 225 29.89 -2.29 45.57
C ASN A 225 31.28 -2.68 45.06
N VAL A 226 32.00 -1.77 44.38
CA VAL A 226 33.33 -2.02 43.81
C VAL A 226 34.37 -2.40 44.86
N LYS A 227 34.17 -2.04 46.13
CA LYS A 227 35.03 -2.36 47.27
C LYS A 227 34.72 -3.72 47.93
N SER A 228 33.72 -4.45 47.43
CA SER A 228 33.32 -5.73 47.97
C SER A 228 34.44 -6.77 47.86
N THR A 229 34.61 -7.58 48.90
CA THR A 229 35.56 -8.70 48.89
C THR A 229 35.05 -9.84 48.03
N LYS A 230 35.95 -10.74 47.61
CA LYS A 230 35.63 -11.97 46.86
C LYS A 230 34.47 -12.75 47.52
N THR A 231 34.55 -12.94 48.84
CA THR A 231 33.55 -13.70 49.60
C THR A 231 32.16 -13.01 49.56
N GLN A 232 32.13 -11.67 49.68
CA GLN A 232 30.90 -10.91 49.62
C GLN A 232 30.27 -10.98 48.21
N VAL A 233 31.08 -10.82 47.16
CA VAL A 233 30.61 -10.93 45.77
C VAL A 233 30.03 -12.31 45.48
N LEU A 234 30.74 -13.38 45.88
CA LEU A 234 30.27 -14.74 45.68
C LEU A 234 29.03 -15.08 46.50
N ALA A 235 28.91 -14.56 47.73
CA ALA A 235 27.69 -14.71 48.55
C ALA A 235 26.49 -14.01 47.92
N HIS A 236 26.67 -12.77 47.41
CA HIS A 236 25.63 -12.03 46.72
C HIS A 236 25.13 -12.77 45.47
N ILE A 237 26.02 -13.23 44.62
CA ILE A 237 25.69 -13.91 43.36
C ILE A 237 25.00 -15.26 43.60
N LYS A 238 25.40 -16.00 44.68
CA LYS A 238 24.76 -17.28 45.03
C LYS A 238 23.29 -17.14 45.39
N GLY A 239 22.91 -16.00 45.95
CA GLY A 239 21.51 -15.70 46.31
C GLY A 239 20.63 -15.25 45.15
N GLU A 240 21.23 -14.92 44.04
CA GLU A 240 20.58 -14.30 42.88
C GLU A 240 20.69 -15.16 41.63
N LYS A 241 19.91 -14.86 40.60
CA LYS A 241 19.88 -15.62 39.32
C LYS A 241 20.42 -14.84 38.10
N PHE A 242 21.01 -13.69 38.33
CA PHE A 242 21.48 -12.84 37.22
C PHE A 242 22.85 -13.25 36.71
N THR A 243 23.10 -13.04 35.44
CA THR A 243 24.40 -13.30 34.79
C THR A 243 25.30 -12.04 34.80
N ARG A 244 24.74 -10.86 34.90
CA ARG A 244 25.42 -9.56 34.90
C ARG A 244 24.92 -8.72 36.05
N TYR A 245 25.88 -8.07 36.73
CA TYR A 245 25.59 -7.18 37.84
C TYR A 245 26.22 -5.81 37.58
N PRO A 246 25.47 -4.72 37.74
CA PRO A 246 26.04 -3.40 37.83
C PRO A 246 26.96 -3.31 39.04
N VAL A 247 28.12 -2.65 38.87
CA VAL A 247 29.05 -2.40 39.95
C VAL A 247 29.13 -0.90 40.17
N TYR A 248 28.86 -0.47 41.41
CA TYR A 248 28.80 0.94 41.74
C TYR A 248 29.95 1.35 42.69
N GLU A 249 30.30 2.66 42.67
CA GLU A 249 31.30 3.27 43.56
C GLU A 249 30.67 4.36 44.40
N GLY A 250 30.56 4.13 45.71
CA GLY A 250 29.92 5.06 46.64
C GLY A 250 28.41 4.86 46.72
N ASP A 251 27.67 5.37 45.76
CA ASP A 251 26.22 5.27 45.65
C ASP A 251 25.83 4.47 44.38
N ILE A 252 24.66 3.85 44.41
CA ILE A 252 24.10 3.07 43.30
C ILE A 252 23.93 3.90 42.02
N ASP A 253 23.84 5.20 42.13
CA ASP A 253 23.74 6.10 40.99
C ASP A 253 25.08 6.31 40.27
N HIS A 254 26.19 5.87 40.85
CA HIS A 254 27.53 5.96 40.29
C HIS A 254 28.01 4.58 39.82
N ILE A 255 27.54 4.17 38.67
CA ILE A 255 27.94 2.88 38.08
C ILE A 255 29.35 2.96 37.50
N ALA A 256 30.28 2.18 38.09
CA ALA A 256 31.65 2.07 37.65
C ALA A 256 31.82 1.08 36.47
N GLY A 257 30.92 0.10 36.36
CA GLY A 257 30.99 -0.91 35.30
C GLY A 257 29.98 -2.03 35.50
N THR A 258 30.10 -3.07 34.66
CA THR A 258 29.26 -4.26 34.70
C THR A 258 30.14 -5.48 34.92
N LEU A 259 29.84 -6.28 35.95
CA LEU A 259 30.48 -7.58 36.23
C LEU A 259 29.72 -8.70 35.49
N HIS A 260 30.41 -9.52 34.76
CA HIS A 260 29.87 -10.77 34.23
C HIS A 260 30.27 -11.94 35.15
N VAL A 261 29.30 -12.73 35.61
CA VAL A 261 29.56 -13.86 36.57
C VAL A 261 30.62 -14.82 36.08
N LYS A 262 30.71 -15.11 34.79
CA LYS A 262 31.75 -15.98 34.21
C LYS A 262 33.17 -15.46 34.42
N ASP A 263 33.36 -14.16 34.53
CA ASP A 263 34.69 -13.58 34.73
C ASP A 263 35.24 -13.89 36.15
N LEU A 264 34.35 -14.21 37.11
CA LEU A 264 34.72 -14.66 38.45
C LEU A 264 35.24 -16.11 38.50
N LEU A 265 34.94 -16.92 37.47
CA LEU A 265 35.37 -18.35 37.47
C LEU A 265 36.89 -18.48 37.59
N LYS A 266 37.65 -17.53 37.05
CA LYS A 266 39.14 -17.51 37.16
C LYS A 266 39.65 -17.42 38.60
N TYR A 267 38.80 -16.91 39.50
CA TYR A 267 39.16 -16.65 40.89
C TYR A 267 38.55 -17.67 41.85
N ILE A 268 37.76 -18.65 41.40
CA ILE A 268 37.13 -19.65 42.27
C ILE A 268 38.19 -20.58 42.85
N ASP A 269 39.14 -21.06 42.03
CA ASP A 269 40.14 -22.06 42.41
C ASP A 269 41.49 -21.47 42.87
N ASN A 270 41.80 -20.21 42.54
CA ASN A 270 43.06 -19.55 42.86
C ASN A 270 42.93 -18.70 44.12
N SER A 271 43.48 -19.20 45.25
CA SER A 271 43.52 -18.48 46.53
C SER A 271 44.60 -17.40 46.59
N ASP A 272 45.59 -17.44 45.70
CA ASP A 272 46.80 -16.60 45.76
C ASP A 272 46.76 -15.32 44.90
N GLU A 273 45.79 -15.17 44.02
CA GLU A 273 45.63 -13.93 43.24
C GLU A 273 44.90 -12.84 44.03
N LYS A 274 45.48 -11.62 44.02
CA LYS A 274 44.82 -10.44 44.60
C LYS A 274 43.52 -10.15 43.85
N PHE A 275 42.41 -10.52 44.47
CA PHE A 275 41.11 -10.21 43.94
C PHE A 275 40.86 -8.70 43.87
N SER A 276 40.55 -8.20 42.66
CA SER A 276 40.15 -6.81 42.45
C SER A 276 38.93 -6.79 41.55
N LEU A 277 37.79 -6.41 42.12
CA LEU A 277 36.53 -6.29 41.37
C LEU A 277 36.66 -5.26 40.24
N ARG A 278 37.43 -4.18 40.50
CA ARG A 278 37.66 -3.10 39.50
C ARG A 278 38.39 -3.60 38.24
N ALA A 279 39.20 -4.67 38.36
CA ALA A 279 39.92 -5.25 37.21
C ALA A 279 39.01 -6.19 36.37
N LEU A 280 37.87 -6.61 36.91
CA LEU A 280 36.96 -7.57 36.29
C LEU A 280 35.76 -6.88 35.59
N ILE A 281 35.46 -5.64 35.95
CA ILE A 281 34.32 -4.94 35.40
C ILE A 281 34.59 -4.43 33.99
N ARG A 282 33.56 -4.45 33.17
CA ARG A 282 33.54 -3.86 31.84
C ARG A 282 32.95 -2.47 31.90
N PRO A 283 33.39 -1.55 31.04
CA PRO A 283 32.81 -0.19 31.01
C PRO A 283 31.32 -0.25 30.76
N PRO A 284 30.53 0.56 31.46
CA PRO A 284 29.10 0.64 31.23
C PRO A 284 28.81 1.46 29.95
N TYR A 285 27.69 1.12 29.31
CA TYR A 285 27.16 1.93 28.21
C TYR A 285 25.91 2.65 28.71
N PHE A 286 25.95 3.98 28.67
CA PHE A 286 24.84 4.82 29.11
C PHE A 286 23.98 5.23 27.92
N VAL A 287 22.67 5.12 28.09
CA VAL A 287 21.68 5.57 27.09
C VAL A 287 20.65 6.45 27.81
N PRO A 288 20.08 7.45 27.14
CA PRO A 288 18.93 8.18 27.66
C PRO A 288 17.72 7.23 27.84
N ASP A 289 16.92 7.49 28.87
CA ASP A 289 15.66 6.78 29.11
C ASP A 289 14.65 6.93 27.96
N SER A 290 14.63 8.11 27.34
CA SER A 290 13.82 8.43 26.16
C SER A 290 14.29 7.82 24.84
N LYS A 291 15.43 7.09 24.83
CA LYS A 291 15.92 6.44 23.62
C LYS A 291 15.00 5.29 23.23
N LYS A 292 14.69 5.20 21.93
CA LYS A 292 13.91 4.06 21.40
C LYS A 292 14.72 2.77 21.45
N THR A 293 14.05 1.64 21.66
CA THR A 293 14.68 0.32 21.73
C THR A 293 15.24 -0.17 20.40
N SER A 294 14.74 0.40 19.30
CA SER A 294 15.19 0.13 17.94
C SER A 294 16.53 0.78 17.57
N ASP A 295 16.99 1.80 18.32
CA ASP A 295 18.23 2.58 18.08
C ASP A 295 19.44 1.98 18.84
#